data_df22dded43de5061231b6931d7fc1797
#
_entry.id   df22dded43de5061231b6931d7fc1797
#
_cell.length_a   1.000
_cell.length_b   1.000
_cell.length_c   1.000
_cell.angle_alpha   90.00
_cell.angle_beta   90.00
_cell.angle_gamma   90.00
#
_symmetry.space_group_name_H-M   'P 1'
#
loop_
_entity.id
_entity.type
_entity.pdbx_description
1 polymer ?
#
loop_
_entity_poly.entity_id
_entity_poly.type
_entity_poly.pdbx_seq_one_letter_code
_entity_poly.pdbx_strand_id
1 'polypeptide(L)'
;MIEKLLAVLILALWLVKVNRFGWDKNAGPLKNIFFGPMHVVRRASTSPLKRHDSYVEAARERIIRDAATGLTAADIAQLFPGSRRMAEKRFRSATGTSIGDAILEARFAMVLSLLRHRDIQLDAIADLTGWKSAAALRQYFKRKTGVSMREHRKRYHRQAK
;
A
#
# COMPACT_ATOMS: atom_id res chain seq x y z
N MET A 1 14.76 5.77 16.61
CA MET A 1 14.57 4.29 16.55
C MET A 1 13.14 3.88 16.22
N ILE A 2 12.13 4.57 16.75
CA ILE A 2 10.69 4.28 16.54
C ILE A 2 10.23 4.49 15.10
N GLU A 3 10.73 5.50 14.39
CA GLU A 3 10.38 5.77 12.99
C GLU A 3 10.79 4.64 12.01
N LYS A 4 11.94 4.03 12.25
CA LYS A 4 12.40 2.90 11.41
C LYS A 4 11.56 1.63 11.61
N LEU A 5 11.09 1.40 12.84
CA LEU A 5 10.18 0.29 13.16
C LEU A 5 8.79 0.48 12.55
N LEU A 6 8.27 1.71 12.56
CA LEU A 6 6.99 2.06 11.90
C LEU A 6 7.07 1.88 10.39
N ALA A 7 8.16 2.31 9.75
CA ALA A 7 8.37 2.12 8.32
C ALA A 7 8.42 0.64 7.92
N VAL A 8 9.11 -0.19 8.71
CA VAL A 8 9.20 -1.65 8.48
C VAL A 8 7.84 -2.34 8.67
N LEU A 9 7.06 -1.92 9.66
CA LEU A 9 5.72 -2.47 9.92
C LEU A 9 4.71 -2.09 8.84
N ILE A 10 4.80 -0.87 8.31
CA ILE A 10 4.00 -0.40 7.16
C ILE A 10 4.40 -1.16 5.90
N LEU A 11 5.69 -1.40 5.70
CA LEU A 11 6.24 -2.16 4.57
C LEU A 11 5.78 -3.63 4.61
N ALA A 12 5.81 -4.25 5.78
CA ALA A 12 5.35 -5.63 5.98
C ALA A 12 3.85 -5.79 5.73
N LEU A 13 3.02 -4.87 6.23
CA LEU A 13 1.57 -4.87 6.01
C LEU A 13 1.21 -4.58 4.55
N TRP A 14 1.99 -3.75 3.86
CA TRP A 14 1.78 -3.45 2.45
C TRP A 14 2.21 -4.60 1.54
N LEU A 15 3.35 -5.26 1.81
CA LEU A 15 3.82 -6.47 1.11
C LEU A 15 2.80 -7.62 1.19
N VAL A 16 2.22 -7.84 2.36
CA VAL A 16 1.17 -8.85 2.56
C VAL A 16 -0.09 -8.51 1.75
N LYS A 17 -0.43 -7.21 1.59
CA LYS A 17 -1.64 -6.78 0.89
C LYS A 17 -1.48 -6.70 -0.62
N VAL A 18 -0.28 -6.38 -1.13
CA VAL A 18 0.02 -6.31 -2.56
C VAL A 18 0.11 -7.71 -3.18
N ASN A 19 0.58 -8.69 -2.43
CA ASN A 19 0.59 -10.10 -2.87
C ASN A 19 -0.82 -10.71 -2.93
N ARG A 20 -1.82 -10.03 -2.36
CA ARG A 20 -3.22 -10.51 -2.27
C ARG A 20 -4.07 -10.20 -3.50
N PHE A 21 -3.54 -9.55 -4.53
CA PHE A 21 -4.27 -9.25 -5.76
C PHE A 21 -4.26 -10.38 -6.80
N GLY A 22 -3.82 -11.59 -6.43
CA GLY A 22 -3.98 -12.83 -7.16
C GLY A 22 -4.83 -13.84 -6.41
N TRP A 23 -5.92 -13.42 -5.76
CA TRP A 23 -6.73 -14.33 -4.94
C TRP A 23 -7.59 -15.25 -5.80
N ASP A 24 -7.22 -16.52 -5.81
CA ASP A 24 -8.12 -17.62 -6.12
C ASP A 24 -9.09 -17.82 -4.94
N LYS A 25 -10.41 -17.69 -5.21
CA LYS A 25 -11.48 -17.83 -4.22
C LYS A 25 -11.59 -19.24 -3.59
N ASN A 26 -10.78 -20.19 -4.06
CA ASN A 26 -10.77 -21.59 -3.63
C ASN A 26 -9.54 -21.99 -2.80
N ALA A 27 -8.66 -21.07 -2.45
CA ALA A 27 -7.53 -21.38 -1.59
C ALA A 27 -7.98 -21.49 -0.13
N GLY A 28 -7.97 -22.70 0.41
CA GLY A 28 -8.22 -23.01 1.82
C GLY A 28 -7.20 -22.35 2.77
N PRO A 29 -7.38 -22.49 4.11
CA PRO A 29 -6.60 -21.78 5.09
C PRO A 29 -5.10 -22.09 4.97
N LEU A 30 -4.28 -21.03 4.97
CA LEU A 30 -2.83 -21.09 4.85
C LEU A 30 -2.21 -21.96 5.96
N LYS A 31 -1.82 -23.17 5.62
CA LYS A 31 -0.96 -24.02 6.46
C LYS A 31 0.49 -23.61 6.26
N ASN A 32 1.11 -23.15 7.36
CA ASN A 32 2.55 -23.06 7.60
C ASN A 32 3.44 -22.53 6.47
N ILE A 33 3.72 -21.22 6.50
CA ILE A 33 4.86 -20.66 5.76
C ILE A 33 6.12 -20.87 6.62
N PHE A 34 6.89 -21.88 6.27
CA PHE A 34 8.20 -22.15 6.86
C PHE A 34 9.25 -21.29 6.13
N PHE A 35 9.84 -20.33 6.81
CA PHE A 35 10.98 -19.58 6.30
C PHE A 35 12.27 -20.39 6.53
N GLY A 36 12.62 -21.24 5.56
CA GLY A 36 13.95 -21.82 5.49
C GLY A 36 14.90 -20.94 4.69
N PRO A 37 16.25 -21.09 4.82
CA PRO A 37 17.22 -20.31 4.05
C PRO A 37 17.04 -20.58 2.55
N MET A 38 16.63 -19.57 1.80
CA MET A 38 16.42 -19.67 0.35
C MET A 38 17.77 -19.75 -0.36
N HIS A 39 18.16 -20.94 -0.75
CA HIS A 39 19.18 -21.13 -1.77
C HIS A 39 18.54 -20.88 -3.14
N VAL A 40 18.78 -19.70 -3.69
CA VAL A 40 18.31 -19.34 -5.04
C VAL A 40 19.19 -20.05 -6.06
N VAL A 41 18.79 -21.24 -6.50
CA VAL A 41 19.38 -21.87 -7.68
C VAL A 41 18.79 -21.19 -8.93
N ARG A 42 19.57 -20.34 -9.56
CA ARG A 42 19.26 -19.75 -10.87
C ARG A 42 19.29 -20.85 -11.93
N ARG A 43 18.16 -21.47 -12.23
CA ARG A 43 18.00 -22.22 -13.48
C ARG A 43 17.45 -21.29 -14.55
N ALA A 44 18.21 -21.10 -15.62
CA ALA A 44 17.77 -20.43 -16.83
C ALA A 44 16.75 -21.33 -17.54
N SER A 45 15.48 -21.25 -17.19
CA SER A 45 14.41 -21.80 -18.01
C SER A 45 13.67 -20.63 -18.69
N THR A 46 13.42 -20.79 -19.96
CA THR A 46 12.83 -19.91 -20.94
C THR A 46 11.33 -19.61 -20.68
N SER A 47 10.97 -19.28 -19.47
CA SER A 47 9.71 -18.55 -19.21
C SER A 47 9.99 -17.07 -19.41
N PRO A 48 9.09 -16.30 -20.05
CA PRO A 48 9.22 -14.85 -20.04
C PRO A 48 9.04 -14.41 -18.58
N LEU A 49 10.13 -14.42 -17.82
CA LEU A 49 10.24 -13.71 -16.57
C LEU A 49 9.67 -12.32 -16.84
N LYS A 50 8.57 -11.95 -16.18
CA LYS A 50 8.09 -10.57 -16.17
C LYS A 50 9.33 -9.74 -15.89
N ARG A 51 9.84 -9.11 -16.93
CA ARG A 51 11.09 -8.32 -16.87
C ARG A 51 10.91 -7.37 -15.70
N HIS A 52 11.70 -7.53 -14.65
CA HIS A 52 11.65 -6.70 -13.45
C HIS A 52 11.82 -5.26 -13.90
N ASP A 53 10.74 -4.50 -13.89
CA ASP A 53 10.75 -3.14 -14.37
C ASP A 53 11.28 -2.24 -13.26
N SER A 54 12.56 -1.90 -13.33
CA SER A 54 13.23 -1.08 -12.31
C SER A 54 12.52 0.25 -12.06
N TYR A 55 11.89 0.84 -13.07
CA TYR A 55 11.12 2.08 -12.92
C TYR A 55 9.84 1.86 -12.12
N VAL A 56 9.17 0.73 -12.30
CA VAL A 56 7.98 0.38 -11.52
C VAL A 56 8.33 0.13 -10.07
N GLU A 57 9.43 -0.56 -9.79
CA GLU A 57 9.88 -0.78 -8.41
C GLU A 57 10.30 0.53 -7.74
N ALA A 58 11.07 1.38 -8.40
CA ALA A 58 11.42 2.72 -7.89
C ALA A 58 10.17 3.57 -7.62
N ALA A 59 9.17 3.50 -8.50
CA ALA A 59 7.89 4.17 -8.31
C ALA A 59 7.13 3.65 -7.08
N ARG A 60 7.09 2.32 -6.88
CA ARG A 60 6.46 1.69 -5.72
C ARG A 60 7.16 2.07 -4.42
N GLU A 61 8.48 2.00 -4.38
CA GLU A 61 9.27 2.39 -3.21
C GLU A 61 9.03 3.85 -2.84
N ARG A 62 9.02 4.75 -3.84
CA ARG A 62 8.74 6.17 -3.62
C ARG A 62 7.32 6.39 -3.11
N ILE A 63 6.32 5.70 -3.66
CA ILE A 63 4.92 5.78 -3.17
C ILE A 63 4.85 5.36 -1.72
N ILE A 64 5.49 4.27 -1.33
CA ILE A 64 5.48 3.79 0.06
C ILE A 64 6.12 4.81 1.00
N ARG A 65 7.27 5.34 0.62
CA ARG A 65 8.05 6.28 1.44
C ARG A 65 7.36 7.64 1.58
N ASP A 66 6.86 8.18 0.46
CA ASP A 66 6.49 9.59 0.35
C ASP A 66 4.97 9.84 0.24
N ALA A 67 4.11 8.82 0.36
CA ALA A 67 2.65 8.98 0.19
C ALA A 67 2.04 10.06 1.09
N ALA A 68 2.53 10.21 2.33
CA ALA A 68 2.05 11.19 3.29
C ALA A 68 2.48 12.63 2.99
N THR A 69 3.53 12.84 2.20
CA THR A 69 4.16 14.15 1.98
C THR A 69 3.54 14.97 0.84
N GLY A 70 2.30 14.67 0.47
CA GLY A 70 1.63 15.37 -0.64
C GLY A 70 1.99 14.84 -2.03
N LEU A 71 2.65 13.68 -2.13
CA LEU A 71 3.03 13.03 -3.39
C LEU A 71 1.87 12.95 -4.38
N THR A 72 2.13 13.33 -5.64
CA THR A 72 1.16 13.29 -6.73
C THR A 72 1.50 12.21 -7.76
N ALA A 73 0.51 11.83 -8.58
CA ALA A 73 0.75 10.91 -9.68
C ALA A 73 1.71 11.49 -10.75
N ALA A 74 1.81 12.82 -10.85
CA ALA A 74 2.75 13.48 -11.74
C ALA A 74 4.19 13.29 -11.28
N ASP A 75 4.45 13.38 -9.97
CA ASP A 75 5.78 13.18 -9.39
C ASP A 75 6.29 11.76 -9.61
N ILE A 76 5.41 10.79 -9.52
CA ILE A 76 5.75 9.39 -9.80
C ILE A 76 5.95 9.17 -11.29
N ALA A 77 5.13 9.78 -12.15
CA ALA A 77 5.27 9.62 -13.60
C ALA A 77 6.63 10.15 -14.12
N GLN A 78 7.24 11.13 -13.46
CA GLN A 78 8.58 11.65 -13.80
C GLN A 78 9.71 10.62 -13.63
N LEU A 79 9.51 9.56 -12.86
CA LEU A 79 10.49 8.47 -12.72
C LEU A 79 10.57 7.60 -13.98
N PHE A 80 9.60 7.68 -14.86
CA PHE A 80 9.53 6.88 -16.08
C PHE A 80 10.06 7.68 -17.29
N PRO A 81 10.75 7.02 -18.21
CA PRO A 81 11.08 7.65 -19.48
C PRO A 81 9.82 7.87 -20.33
N GLY A 82 9.73 9.01 -21.00
CA GLY A 82 8.63 9.34 -21.90
C GLY A 82 7.51 10.14 -21.27
N SER A 83 6.32 10.04 -21.82
CA SER A 83 5.17 10.83 -21.39
C SER A 83 4.47 10.23 -20.15
N ARG A 84 3.73 11.09 -19.41
CA ARG A 84 2.90 10.67 -18.29
C ARG A 84 1.93 9.53 -18.67
N ARG A 85 1.37 9.56 -19.88
CA ARG A 85 0.48 8.50 -20.37
C ARG A 85 1.20 7.17 -20.50
N MET A 86 2.47 7.18 -20.94
CA MET A 86 3.29 5.97 -21.01
C MET A 86 3.65 5.43 -19.64
N ALA A 87 3.99 6.31 -18.69
CA ALA A 87 4.23 5.96 -17.29
C ALA A 87 3.02 5.26 -16.67
N GLU A 88 1.82 5.85 -16.80
CA GLU A 88 0.57 5.25 -16.31
C GLU A 88 0.30 3.88 -16.96
N LYS A 89 0.45 3.77 -18.28
CA LYS A 89 0.26 2.49 -18.99
C LYS A 89 1.22 1.42 -18.48
N ARG A 90 2.51 1.78 -18.34
CA ARG A 90 3.56 0.86 -17.91
C ARG A 90 3.35 0.42 -16.45
N PHE A 91 3.06 1.38 -15.56
CA PHE A 91 2.77 1.10 -14.16
C PHE A 91 1.54 0.19 -14.02
N ARG A 92 0.43 0.52 -14.72
CA ARG A 92 -0.80 -0.29 -14.68
C ARG A 92 -0.61 -1.69 -15.25
N SER A 93 0.16 -1.84 -16.32
CA SER A 93 0.46 -3.17 -16.91
C SER A 93 1.25 -4.06 -15.93
N ALA A 94 2.11 -3.47 -15.11
CA ALA A 94 2.94 -4.20 -14.16
C ALA A 94 2.22 -4.47 -12.82
N THR A 95 1.41 -3.51 -12.34
CA THR A 95 0.81 -3.54 -10.99
C THR A 95 -0.69 -3.85 -10.99
N GLY A 96 -1.38 -3.72 -12.13
CA GLY A 96 -2.84 -3.83 -12.24
C GLY A 96 -3.61 -2.59 -11.79
N THR A 97 -2.95 -1.55 -11.25
CA THR A 97 -3.59 -0.35 -10.69
C THR A 97 -3.03 0.93 -11.30
N SER A 98 -3.74 2.05 -11.21
CA SER A 98 -3.19 3.35 -11.60
C SER A 98 -2.20 3.86 -10.54
N ILE A 99 -1.30 4.77 -10.95
CA ILE A 99 -0.38 5.44 -10.02
C ILE A 99 -1.16 6.18 -8.92
N GLY A 100 -2.24 6.87 -9.30
CA GLY A 100 -3.10 7.59 -8.34
C GLY A 100 -3.74 6.66 -7.32
N ASP A 101 -4.28 5.52 -7.76
CA ASP A 101 -4.88 4.54 -6.86
C ASP A 101 -3.84 3.92 -5.93
N ALA A 102 -2.62 3.65 -6.42
CA ALA A 102 -1.54 3.14 -5.60
C ALA A 102 -1.14 4.12 -4.48
N ILE A 103 -1.10 5.43 -4.76
CA ILE A 103 -0.85 6.46 -3.75
C ILE A 103 -1.99 6.49 -2.72
N LEU A 104 -3.26 6.46 -3.17
CA LEU A 104 -4.42 6.43 -2.27
C LEU A 104 -4.44 5.18 -1.39
N GLU A 105 -4.06 4.01 -1.93
CA GLU A 105 -3.94 2.78 -1.16
C GLU A 105 -2.84 2.86 -0.10
N ALA A 106 -1.69 3.44 -0.43
CA ALA A 106 -0.61 3.64 0.52
C ALA A 106 -1.06 4.56 1.68
N ARG A 107 -1.70 5.70 1.35
CA ARG A 107 -2.29 6.61 2.36
C ARG A 107 -3.33 5.90 3.22
N PHE A 108 -4.20 5.11 2.61
CA PHE A 108 -5.24 4.39 3.33
C PHE A 108 -4.67 3.33 4.27
N ALA A 109 -3.61 2.63 3.89
CA ALA A 109 -2.90 1.70 4.78
C ALA A 109 -2.33 2.41 6.02
N MET A 110 -1.79 3.62 5.85
CA MET A 110 -1.34 4.46 6.97
C MET A 110 -2.49 4.88 7.88
N VAL A 111 -3.64 5.27 7.30
CA VAL A 111 -4.85 5.59 8.08
C VAL A 111 -5.28 4.40 8.94
N LEU A 112 -5.32 3.19 8.40
CA LEU A 112 -5.67 1.99 9.15
C LEU A 112 -4.69 1.70 10.29
N SER A 113 -3.40 1.97 10.10
CA SER A 113 -2.39 1.84 11.15
C SER A 113 -2.62 2.86 12.27
N LEU A 114 -2.83 4.14 11.93
CA LEU A 114 -3.05 5.20 12.92
C LEU A 114 -4.37 5.04 13.69
N LEU A 115 -5.40 4.44 13.08
CA LEU A 115 -6.66 4.15 13.78
C LEU A 115 -6.53 3.14 14.92
N ARG A 116 -5.44 2.38 15.01
CA ARG A 116 -5.17 1.47 16.12
C ARG A 116 -4.76 2.21 17.40
N HIS A 117 -4.28 3.43 17.26
CA HIS A 117 -3.88 4.26 18.41
C HIS A 117 -5.07 5.09 18.89
N ARG A 118 -5.36 5.01 20.21
CA ARG A 118 -6.53 5.70 20.83
C ARG A 118 -6.31 7.18 21.02
N ASP A 119 -5.09 7.56 21.27
CA ASP A 119 -4.59 8.91 21.59
C ASP A 119 -4.55 9.84 20.36
N ILE A 120 -4.55 9.31 19.14
CA ILE A 120 -4.53 10.12 17.93
C ILE A 120 -5.95 10.59 17.60
N GLN A 121 -6.14 11.91 17.49
CA GLN A 121 -7.40 12.50 17.07
C GLN A 121 -7.72 12.11 15.62
N LEU A 122 -9.00 11.80 15.33
CA LEU A 122 -9.42 11.33 14.01
C LEU A 122 -9.16 12.37 12.90
N ASP A 123 -9.27 13.65 13.21
CA ASP A 123 -9.04 14.71 12.24
C ASP A 123 -7.55 14.93 11.96
N ALA A 124 -6.69 14.76 12.95
CA ALA A 124 -5.23 14.80 12.78
C ALA A 124 -4.70 13.69 11.85
N ILE A 125 -5.42 12.57 11.73
CA ILE A 125 -5.02 11.47 10.83
C ILE A 125 -4.97 11.95 9.37
N ALA A 126 -5.82 12.89 8.96
CA ALA A 126 -5.82 13.41 7.60
C ALA A 126 -4.49 14.10 7.27
N ASP A 127 -4.02 14.95 8.18
CA ASP A 127 -2.76 15.69 8.01
C ASP A 127 -1.56 14.75 8.03
N LEU A 128 -1.56 13.78 8.95
CA LEU A 128 -0.49 12.80 9.09
C LEU A 128 -0.38 11.83 7.90
N THR A 129 -1.42 11.70 7.09
CA THR A 129 -1.47 10.73 5.99
C THR A 129 -1.59 11.38 4.61
N GLY A 130 -1.39 12.70 4.53
CA GLY A 130 -1.33 13.45 3.28
C GLY A 130 -2.67 13.59 2.56
N TRP A 131 -3.79 13.56 3.28
CA TRP A 131 -5.11 13.88 2.72
C TRP A 131 -5.34 15.39 2.69
N LYS A 132 -6.04 15.86 1.65
CA LYS A 132 -6.35 17.29 1.49
C LYS A 132 -7.21 17.85 2.63
N SER A 133 -8.05 17.02 3.24
CA SER A 133 -8.88 17.40 4.37
C SER A 133 -9.43 16.19 5.13
N ALA A 134 -9.75 16.37 6.40
CA ALA A 134 -10.40 15.34 7.21
C ALA A 134 -11.77 14.91 6.64
N ALA A 135 -12.49 15.83 5.99
CA ALA A 135 -13.76 15.51 5.32
C ALA A 135 -13.58 14.55 4.14
N ALA A 136 -12.59 14.81 3.28
CA ALA A 136 -12.26 13.94 2.14
C ALA A 136 -11.83 12.55 2.62
N LEU A 137 -11.01 12.47 3.66
CA LEU A 137 -10.62 11.21 4.27
C LEU A 137 -11.83 10.43 4.81
N ARG A 138 -12.70 11.08 5.59
CA ARG A 138 -13.90 10.44 6.16
C ARG A 138 -14.81 9.86 5.07
N GLN A 139 -15.03 10.63 4.00
CA GLN A 139 -15.86 10.19 2.87
C GLN A 139 -15.24 9.00 2.15
N TYR A 140 -13.95 9.06 1.83
CA TYR A 140 -13.22 7.96 1.20
C TYR A 140 -13.25 6.71 2.07
N PHE A 141 -12.95 6.86 3.36
CA PHE A 141 -12.92 5.76 4.32
C PHE A 141 -14.28 5.04 4.39
N LYS A 142 -15.38 5.81 4.57
CA LYS A 142 -16.74 5.25 4.62
C LYS A 142 -17.11 4.54 3.31
N ARG A 143 -16.78 5.12 2.16
CA ARG A 143 -17.04 4.50 0.84
C ARG A 143 -16.28 3.17 0.69
N LYS A 144 -15.04 3.10 1.18
CA LYS A 144 -14.18 1.93 1.02
C LYS A 144 -14.46 0.82 2.02
N THR A 145 -14.83 1.15 3.26
CA THR A 145 -15.01 0.19 4.36
C THR A 145 -16.46 -0.06 4.73
N GLY A 146 -17.39 0.77 4.25
CA GLY A 146 -18.80 0.75 4.63
C GLY A 146 -19.11 1.35 6.01
N VAL A 147 -18.09 1.65 6.83
CA VAL A 147 -18.26 2.16 8.20
C VAL A 147 -17.47 3.46 8.42
N SER A 148 -17.83 4.23 9.46
CA SER A 148 -17.07 5.42 9.82
C SER A 148 -15.73 5.05 10.49
N MET A 149 -14.74 5.96 10.42
CA MET A 149 -13.45 5.80 11.11
C MET A 149 -13.63 5.59 12.63
N ARG A 150 -14.61 6.30 13.23
CA ARG A 150 -14.95 6.16 14.66
C ARG A 150 -15.45 4.77 14.99
N GLU A 151 -16.35 4.24 14.17
CA GLU A 151 -16.91 2.91 14.33
C GLU A 151 -15.85 1.83 14.10
N HIS A 152 -15.01 1.99 13.07
CA HIS A 152 -13.90 1.10 12.79
C HIS A 152 -12.92 1.03 13.99
N ARG A 153 -12.56 2.17 14.58
CA ARG A 153 -11.71 2.24 15.78
C ARG A 153 -12.35 1.52 16.97
N LYS A 154 -13.65 1.75 17.21
CA LYS A 154 -14.40 1.05 18.25
C LYS A 154 -14.37 -0.47 18.09
N ARG A 155 -14.64 -0.98 16.89
CA ARG A 155 -14.63 -2.42 16.59
C ARG A 155 -13.26 -3.03 16.82
N TYR A 156 -12.21 -2.37 16.34
CA TYR A 156 -10.83 -2.83 16.54
C TYR A 156 -10.49 -3.00 18.03
N HIS A 157 -10.80 -2.02 18.86
CA HIS A 157 -10.49 -2.07 20.30
C HIS A 157 -11.42 -2.98 21.11
N ARG A 158 -12.59 -3.34 20.58
CA ARG A 158 -13.46 -4.34 21.22
C ARG A 158 -12.94 -5.76 20.97
N GLN A 159 -12.34 -6.02 19.83
CA GLN A 159 -11.79 -7.33 19.49
C GLN A 159 -10.41 -7.59 20.13
N ALA A 160 -9.73 -6.52 20.59
CA ALA A 160 -8.41 -6.60 21.21
C ALA A 160 -8.46 -6.76 22.76
N LYS A 161 -9.67 -6.86 23.34
CA LYS A 161 -9.94 -7.21 24.74
C LYS A 161 -10.30 -8.68 24.88
#